data_cd063d708e61622a9daa7d52cb29eec8
#
_entry.id   cd063d708e61622a9daa7d52cb29eec8
#
_cell.length_a   1.000
_cell.length_b   1.000
_cell.length_c   1.000
_cell.angle_alpha   90.00
_cell.angle_beta   90.00
_cell.angle_gamma   90.00
#
_symmetry.space_group_name_H-M   'P 1'
#
loop_
_entity.id
_entity.type
_entity.pdbx_description
1 polymer ?
#
loop_
_entity_poly.entity_id
_entity_poly.type
_entity_poly.pdbx_seq_one_letter_code
_entity_poly.pdbx_strand_id
1 'polypeptide(L)'
;QVFARTTPQNKLEIIEALQKKQKTTAMVGDGVNDAPALKKADIGVAMGIKGTDVAKDSADMILGDDNFATMAAVIKEGRRIYDNIKRSILFLLPTSFAEGLVVAFSLLTGQEVPLQPSQLLWINLISAITIQFAFVFEPAAKGVMNREPRPVHQRLMNRHDLIQMGYVAALMAIFALVGYDWFIHAGADTINATTMMVNTIVFSKIFYFFSIRTDDFGVHRLNSITAKAWEVILLMIGFQ
;
A
#
# COMPACT_ATOMS: atom_id res chain seq x y z
N GLN A 1 24.56 24.13 0.93
CA GLN A 1 25.10 25.02 1.94
C GLN A 1 25.43 24.22 3.19
N VAL A 2 26.56 24.49 3.82
CA VAL A 2 27.00 23.84 5.05
C VAL A 2 27.01 24.91 6.16
N PHE A 3 26.35 24.61 7.28
CA PHE A 3 26.34 25.44 8.48
C PHE A 3 27.13 24.73 9.57
N ALA A 4 28.18 25.33 10.07
CA ALA A 4 29.04 24.75 11.10
C ALA A 4 28.92 25.54 12.41
N ARG A 5 29.08 24.86 13.56
CA ARG A 5 29.06 25.45 14.91
C ARG A 5 27.79 26.26 15.19
N THR A 6 26.63 25.71 14.83
CA THR A 6 25.33 26.34 15.03
C THR A 6 24.88 26.24 16.48
N THR A 7 24.33 27.33 17.00
CA THR A 7 23.65 27.34 18.31
C THR A 7 22.31 26.61 18.21
N PRO A 8 21.69 26.18 19.32
CA PRO A 8 20.34 25.59 19.31
C PRO A 8 19.31 26.48 18.61
N GLN A 9 19.37 27.78 18.82
CA GLN A 9 18.50 28.75 18.18
C GLN A 9 18.69 28.75 16.65
N ASN A 10 19.94 28.77 16.18
CA ASN A 10 20.25 28.74 14.75
C ASN A 10 19.78 27.46 14.07
N LYS A 11 19.85 26.30 14.77
CA LYS A 11 19.31 25.03 14.26
C LYS A 11 17.81 25.14 14.00
N LEU A 12 17.06 25.73 14.93
CA LEU A 12 15.63 25.96 14.80
C LEU A 12 15.31 26.87 13.59
N GLU A 13 16.02 28.01 13.48
CA GLU A 13 15.85 28.95 12.36
C GLU A 13 16.14 28.34 11.00
N ILE A 14 17.17 27.47 10.92
CA ILE A 14 17.50 26.75 9.68
C ILE A 14 16.34 25.80 9.29
N ILE A 15 15.80 25.04 10.26
CA ILE A 15 14.68 24.14 10.03
C ILE A 15 13.46 24.95 9.52
N GLU A 16 13.11 26.02 10.20
CA GLU A 16 12.00 26.90 9.79
C GLU A 16 12.19 27.50 8.40
N ALA A 17 13.40 27.94 8.09
CA ALA A 17 13.72 28.50 6.78
C ALA A 17 13.59 27.44 5.66
N LEU A 18 13.96 26.19 5.92
CA LEU A 18 13.81 25.07 4.99
C LEU A 18 12.33 24.68 4.82
N GLN A 19 11.58 24.62 5.92
CA GLN A 19 10.14 24.32 5.91
C GLN A 19 9.34 25.38 5.16
N LYS A 20 9.68 26.68 5.34
CA LYS A 20 9.10 27.78 4.54
C LYS A 20 9.34 27.61 3.03
N LYS A 21 10.43 26.97 2.65
CA LYS A 21 10.73 26.59 1.24
C LYS A 21 10.10 25.26 0.82
N GLN A 22 9.18 24.74 1.60
CA GLN A 22 8.50 23.45 1.37
C GLN A 22 9.47 22.25 1.24
N LYS A 23 10.59 22.31 1.99
CA LYS A 23 11.53 21.19 2.08
C LYS A 23 11.22 20.36 3.31
N THR A 24 11.07 19.05 3.15
CA THR A 24 11.00 18.12 4.29
C THR A 24 12.34 18.12 5.00
N THR A 25 12.31 18.34 6.29
CA THR A 25 13.51 18.44 7.13
C THR A 25 13.63 17.24 8.07
N ALA A 26 14.81 16.65 8.15
CA ALA A 26 15.16 15.71 9.19
C ALA A 26 16.23 16.32 10.08
N MET A 27 16.04 16.28 11.40
CA MET A 27 16.99 16.72 12.38
C MET A 27 17.51 15.53 13.15
N VAL A 28 18.84 15.39 13.21
CA VAL A 28 19.49 14.37 14.03
C VAL A 28 20.17 15.07 15.21
N GLY A 29 19.94 14.59 16.43
CA GLY A 29 20.52 15.17 17.65
C GLY A 29 20.70 14.15 18.75
N ASP A 30 21.57 14.48 19.71
CA ASP A 30 21.93 13.63 20.85
C ASP A 30 21.72 14.29 22.21
N GLY A 31 21.61 15.61 22.26
CA GLY A 31 21.60 16.38 23.48
C GLY A 31 20.28 17.09 23.79
N VAL A 32 20.16 17.53 25.04
CA VAL A 32 19.05 18.36 25.54
C VAL A 32 18.87 19.62 24.71
N ASN A 33 19.98 20.21 24.24
CA ASN A 33 19.99 21.41 23.41
C ASN A 33 19.37 21.21 22.02
N ASP A 34 19.26 19.98 21.57
CA ASP A 34 18.69 19.61 20.28
C ASP A 34 17.17 19.36 20.34
N ALA A 35 16.62 19.16 21.53
CA ALA A 35 15.22 18.82 21.74
C ALA A 35 14.23 19.78 21.04
N PRO A 36 14.38 21.12 21.09
CA PRO A 36 13.49 22.03 20.36
C PRO A 36 13.56 21.85 18.83
N ALA A 37 14.77 21.61 18.30
CA ALA A 37 15.00 21.41 16.88
C ALA A 37 14.50 20.02 16.41
N LEU A 38 14.69 18.99 17.22
CA LEU A 38 14.15 17.63 16.99
C LEU A 38 12.62 17.68 16.88
N LYS A 39 11.96 18.35 17.83
CA LYS A 39 10.51 18.46 17.86
C LYS A 39 9.93 19.35 16.73
N LYS A 40 10.73 20.30 16.23
CA LYS A 40 10.31 21.23 15.17
C LYS A 40 10.48 20.65 13.78
N ALA A 41 11.45 19.77 13.56
CA ALA A 41 11.68 19.14 12.28
C ALA A 41 10.46 18.30 11.85
N ASP A 42 10.36 18.01 10.57
CA ASP A 42 9.32 17.08 10.06
C ASP A 42 9.58 15.65 10.51
N ILE A 43 10.86 15.32 10.76
CA ILE A 43 11.30 14.06 11.34
C ILE A 43 12.45 14.37 12.30
N GLY A 44 12.24 14.20 13.60
CA GLY A 44 13.28 14.22 14.63
C GLY A 44 13.89 12.84 14.82
N VAL A 45 15.22 12.74 14.82
CA VAL A 45 15.95 11.50 15.01
C VAL A 45 16.93 11.65 16.18
N ALA A 46 16.75 10.90 17.24
CA ALA A 46 17.68 10.88 18.36
C ALA A 46 18.69 9.73 18.25
N MET A 47 19.91 9.95 18.75
CA MET A 47 20.88 8.88 18.89
C MET A 47 20.47 7.92 20.02
N GLY A 48 20.60 6.61 19.79
CA GLY A 48 20.15 5.59 20.72
C GLY A 48 21.10 5.35 21.88
N ILE A 49 22.40 5.34 21.60
CA ILE A 49 23.45 5.06 22.59
C ILE A 49 23.86 6.37 23.28
N LYS A 50 24.22 7.41 22.52
CA LYS A 50 24.71 8.70 23.02
C LYS A 50 23.59 9.67 23.37
N GLY A 51 22.40 9.46 22.85
CA GLY A 51 21.26 10.35 23.03
C GLY A 51 20.78 10.41 24.48
N THR A 52 20.55 11.63 24.97
CA THR A 52 19.91 11.85 26.27
C THR A 52 18.44 11.46 26.22
N ASP A 53 17.85 11.14 27.37
CA ASP A 53 16.43 10.79 27.44
C ASP A 53 15.54 11.93 26.91
N VAL A 54 15.90 13.19 27.16
CA VAL A 54 15.19 14.36 26.64
C VAL A 54 15.23 14.43 25.11
N ALA A 55 16.36 14.08 24.49
CA ALA A 55 16.46 14.01 23.02
C ALA A 55 15.60 12.87 22.46
N LYS A 56 15.63 11.70 23.10
CA LYS A 56 14.82 10.53 22.71
C LYS A 56 13.32 10.80 22.84
N ASP A 57 12.90 11.44 23.92
CA ASP A 57 11.48 11.81 24.13
C ASP A 57 10.98 12.91 23.17
N SER A 58 11.90 13.69 22.61
CA SER A 58 11.59 14.77 21.67
C SER A 58 11.67 14.34 20.20
N ALA A 59 12.13 13.14 19.92
CA ALA A 59 12.34 12.63 18.57
C ALA A 59 11.22 11.68 18.14
N ASP A 60 10.94 11.64 16.83
CA ASP A 60 9.99 10.68 16.21
C ASP A 60 10.65 9.30 16.04
N MET A 61 11.98 9.23 15.96
CA MET A 61 12.75 8.02 15.69
C MET A 61 13.99 7.98 16.56
N ILE A 62 14.43 6.77 16.92
CA ILE A 62 15.68 6.53 17.65
C ILE A 62 16.60 5.67 16.79
N LEU A 63 17.81 6.15 16.54
CA LEU A 63 18.85 5.47 15.78
C LEU A 63 19.66 4.57 16.71
N GLY A 64 19.29 3.30 16.79
CA GLY A 64 19.78 2.36 17.80
C GLY A 64 21.29 2.08 17.79
N ASP A 65 21.93 2.22 16.62
CA ASP A 65 23.37 1.98 16.41
C ASP A 65 24.23 3.26 16.38
N ASP A 66 23.63 4.41 16.59
CA ASP A 66 24.25 5.74 16.46
C ASP A 66 25.01 5.96 15.13
N ASN A 67 24.68 5.17 14.11
CA ASN A 67 25.35 5.24 12.82
C ASN A 67 24.52 6.03 11.82
N PHE A 68 24.96 7.22 11.45
CA PHE A 68 24.28 8.06 10.47
C PHE A 68 24.09 7.38 9.09
N ALA A 69 24.97 6.44 8.72
CA ALA A 69 24.83 5.69 7.46
C ALA A 69 23.55 4.84 7.43
N THR A 70 23.05 4.42 8.59
CA THR A 70 21.77 3.67 8.75
C THR A 70 20.58 4.51 8.30
N MET A 71 20.67 5.85 8.29
CA MET A 71 19.63 6.72 7.74
C MET A 71 19.32 6.43 6.27
N ALA A 72 20.31 6.04 5.47
CA ALA A 72 20.07 5.66 4.08
C ALA A 72 19.20 4.38 3.99
N ALA A 73 19.43 3.41 4.88
CA ALA A 73 18.62 2.20 4.96
C ALA A 73 17.19 2.52 5.44
N VAL A 74 17.03 3.41 6.42
CA VAL A 74 15.71 3.89 6.90
C VAL A 74 14.93 4.55 5.79
N ILE A 75 15.55 5.45 5.01
CA ILE A 75 14.88 6.12 3.87
C ILE A 75 14.45 5.08 2.82
N LYS A 76 15.33 4.12 2.50
CA LYS A 76 15.01 3.05 1.56
C LYS A 76 13.82 2.22 2.02
N GLU A 77 13.81 1.86 3.30
CA GLU A 77 12.72 1.07 3.88
C GLU A 77 11.41 1.86 3.94
N GLY A 78 11.47 3.13 4.32
CA GLY A 78 10.30 4.02 4.30
C GLY A 78 9.69 4.16 2.89
N ARG A 79 10.52 4.26 1.85
CA ARG A 79 10.06 4.28 0.45
C ARG A 79 9.43 2.95 0.05
N ARG A 80 10.00 1.81 0.47
CA ARG A 80 9.45 0.48 0.26
C ARG A 80 8.06 0.35 0.90
N ILE A 81 7.96 0.71 2.18
CA ILE A 81 6.70 0.64 2.93
C ILE A 81 5.62 1.49 2.25
N TYR A 82 5.96 2.70 1.84
CA TYR A 82 5.01 3.57 1.14
C TYR A 82 4.51 2.96 -0.17
N ASP A 83 5.42 2.43 -1.00
CA ASP A 83 5.04 1.79 -2.27
C ASP A 83 4.13 0.58 -2.01
N ASN A 84 4.42 -0.21 -0.96
CA ASN A 84 3.63 -1.37 -0.58
C ASN A 84 2.24 -0.97 -0.06
N ILE A 85 2.13 0.06 0.78
CA ILE A 85 0.84 0.62 1.23
C ILE A 85 0.02 1.10 0.02
N LYS A 86 0.65 1.85 -0.90
CA LYS A 86 -0.04 2.32 -2.11
C LYS A 86 -0.59 1.16 -2.93
N ARG A 87 0.22 0.11 -3.17
CA ARG A 87 -0.21 -1.10 -3.89
C ARG A 87 -1.35 -1.83 -3.19
N SER A 88 -1.28 -1.95 -1.85
CA SER A 88 -2.35 -2.56 -1.06
C SER A 88 -3.68 -1.82 -1.22
N ILE A 89 -3.66 -0.49 -1.22
CA ILE A 89 -4.86 0.33 -1.42
C ILE A 89 -5.37 0.22 -2.86
N LEU A 90 -4.47 0.25 -3.86
CA LEU A 90 -4.81 0.06 -5.26
C LEU A 90 -5.43 -1.31 -5.55
N PHE A 91 -5.11 -2.31 -4.76
CA PHE A 91 -5.73 -3.62 -4.82
C PHE A 91 -7.08 -3.66 -4.09
N LEU A 92 -7.10 -3.21 -2.83
CA LEU A 92 -8.26 -3.34 -1.96
C LEU A 92 -9.49 -2.60 -2.49
N LEU A 93 -9.32 -1.32 -2.86
CA LEU A 93 -10.45 -0.48 -3.22
C LEU A 93 -11.21 -1.00 -4.46
N PRO A 94 -10.57 -1.25 -5.62
CA PRO A 94 -11.33 -1.69 -6.80
C PRO A 94 -11.94 -3.07 -6.62
N THR A 95 -11.30 -3.97 -5.87
CA THR A 95 -11.88 -5.30 -5.61
C THR A 95 -13.12 -5.23 -4.73
N SER A 96 -13.12 -4.40 -3.69
CA SER A 96 -14.30 -4.17 -2.85
C SER A 96 -15.40 -3.38 -3.60
N PHE A 97 -15.02 -2.42 -4.44
CA PHE A 97 -15.98 -1.71 -5.28
C PHE A 97 -16.65 -2.63 -6.31
N ALA A 98 -15.90 -3.60 -6.87
CA ALA A 98 -16.47 -4.57 -7.79
C ALA A 98 -17.60 -5.39 -7.13
N GLU A 99 -17.37 -5.87 -5.92
CA GLU A 99 -18.39 -6.59 -5.15
C GLU A 99 -19.61 -5.70 -4.84
N GLY A 100 -19.35 -4.45 -4.44
CA GLY A 100 -20.41 -3.47 -4.22
C GLY A 100 -21.21 -3.16 -5.49
N LEU A 101 -20.56 -3.09 -6.66
CA LEU A 101 -21.22 -2.90 -7.95
C LEU A 101 -22.12 -4.08 -8.33
N VAL A 102 -21.69 -5.33 -8.07
CA VAL A 102 -22.52 -6.53 -8.29
C VAL A 102 -23.79 -6.44 -7.45
N VAL A 103 -23.68 -6.15 -6.17
CA VAL A 103 -24.83 -6.02 -5.28
C VAL A 103 -25.75 -4.85 -5.71
N ALA A 104 -25.15 -3.68 -5.98
CA ALA A 104 -25.92 -2.50 -6.39
C ALA A 104 -26.66 -2.74 -7.71
N PHE A 105 -26.02 -3.36 -8.70
CA PHE A 105 -26.65 -3.69 -9.98
C PHE A 105 -27.84 -4.62 -9.80
N SER A 106 -27.68 -5.69 -9.02
CA SER A 106 -28.77 -6.65 -8.75
C SER A 106 -29.97 -5.98 -8.09
N LEU A 107 -29.72 -5.11 -7.09
CA LEU A 107 -30.80 -4.37 -6.42
C LEU A 107 -31.50 -3.38 -7.37
N LEU A 108 -30.75 -2.66 -8.22
CA LEU A 108 -31.32 -1.69 -9.15
C LEU A 108 -32.14 -2.35 -10.27
N THR A 109 -31.76 -3.56 -10.67
CA THR A 109 -32.50 -4.33 -11.70
C THR A 109 -33.65 -5.18 -11.12
N GLY A 110 -33.83 -5.17 -9.80
CA GLY A 110 -34.86 -5.97 -9.12
C GLY A 110 -34.58 -7.47 -9.14
N GLN A 111 -33.33 -7.86 -9.40
CA GLN A 111 -32.92 -9.26 -9.38
C GLN A 111 -32.51 -9.67 -7.97
N GLU A 112 -32.60 -10.96 -7.66
CA GLU A 112 -32.02 -11.49 -6.42
C GLU A 112 -30.51 -11.25 -6.39
N VAL A 113 -30.01 -10.83 -5.23
CA VAL A 113 -28.56 -10.61 -5.07
C VAL A 113 -27.85 -11.96 -5.11
N PRO A 114 -26.99 -12.22 -6.11
CA PRO A 114 -26.40 -13.54 -6.32
C PRO A 114 -25.32 -13.88 -5.30
N LEU A 115 -24.83 -12.89 -4.53
CA LEU A 115 -23.79 -13.05 -3.50
C LEU A 115 -24.41 -12.96 -2.10
N GLN A 116 -24.28 -14.00 -1.33
CA GLN A 116 -24.69 -13.98 0.07
C GLN A 116 -23.70 -13.17 0.94
N PRO A 117 -24.15 -12.52 2.02
CA PRO A 117 -23.28 -11.78 2.93
C PRO A 117 -22.12 -12.63 3.51
N SER A 118 -22.37 -13.92 3.77
CA SER A 118 -21.32 -14.86 4.22
C SER A 118 -20.24 -15.10 3.17
N GLN A 119 -20.59 -15.16 1.89
CA GLN A 119 -19.64 -15.33 0.78
C GLN A 119 -18.80 -14.06 0.60
N LEU A 120 -19.41 -12.87 0.67
CA LEU A 120 -18.70 -11.59 0.63
C LEU A 120 -17.70 -11.47 1.78
N LEU A 121 -18.13 -11.83 2.99
CA LEU A 121 -17.25 -11.83 4.16
C LEU A 121 -16.07 -12.80 3.97
N TRP A 122 -16.35 -14.00 3.47
CA TRP A 122 -15.33 -15.03 3.21
C TRP A 122 -14.31 -14.57 2.18
N ILE A 123 -14.75 -14.09 1.01
CA ILE A 123 -13.87 -13.59 -0.05
C ILE A 123 -12.98 -12.45 0.47
N ASN A 124 -13.55 -11.51 1.22
CA ASN A 124 -12.80 -10.37 1.76
C ASN A 124 -11.81 -10.80 2.84
N LEU A 125 -12.20 -11.70 3.75
CA LEU A 125 -11.32 -12.24 4.80
C LEU A 125 -10.13 -12.96 4.17
N ILE A 126 -10.37 -13.88 3.24
CA ILE A 126 -9.30 -14.62 2.57
C ILE A 126 -8.37 -13.68 1.78
N SER A 127 -8.94 -12.73 1.04
CA SER A 127 -8.15 -11.75 0.30
C SER A 127 -7.28 -10.87 1.22
N ALA A 128 -7.80 -10.49 2.40
CA ALA A 128 -7.06 -9.69 3.38
C ALA A 128 -5.89 -10.47 3.99
N ILE A 129 -6.12 -11.71 4.39
CA ILE A 129 -5.10 -12.56 5.03
C ILE A 129 -4.03 -12.99 4.01
N THR A 130 -4.39 -13.18 2.75
CA THR A 130 -3.49 -13.69 1.72
C THR A 130 -2.87 -12.56 0.90
N ILE A 131 -3.62 -11.99 -0.03
CA ILE A 131 -3.10 -11.06 -1.04
C ILE A 131 -2.61 -9.75 -0.43
N GLN A 132 -3.37 -9.16 0.50
CA GLN A 132 -2.94 -7.90 1.11
C GLN A 132 -1.68 -8.11 1.95
N PHE A 133 -1.58 -9.24 2.65
CA PHE A 133 -0.40 -9.58 3.43
C PHE A 133 0.84 -9.78 2.55
N ALA A 134 0.67 -10.28 1.32
CA ALA A 134 1.77 -10.45 0.36
C ALA A 134 2.45 -9.11 0.03
N PHE A 135 1.68 -8.00 -0.10
CA PHE A 135 2.26 -6.69 -0.37
C PHE A 135 3.18 -6.18 0.73
N VAL A 136 2.96 -6.58 2.00
CA VAL A 136 3.82 -6.18 3.13
C VAL A 136 5.25 -6.69 2.93
N PHE A 137 5.41 -7.89 2.35
CA PHE A 137 6.70 -8.53 2.14
C PHE A 137 7.34 -8.23 0.79
N GLU A 138 6.70 -7.41 -0.07
CA GLU A 138 7.30 -7.04 -1.34
C GLU A 138 8.62 -6.28 -1.12
N PRO A 139 9.68 -6.67 -1.85
CA PRO A 139 10.96 -5.98 -1.76
C PRO A 139 10.88 -4.56 -2.34
N ALA A 140 11.84 -3.73 -1.97
CA ALA A 140 11.96 -2.39 -2.55
C ALA A 140 12.16 -2.47 -4.07
N ALA A 141 11.48 -1.59 -4.80
CA ALA A 141 11.64 -1.50 -6.25
C ALA A 141 13.10 -1.18 -6.63
N LYS A 142 13.55 -1.71 -7.76
CA LYS A 142 14.90 -1.40 -8.27
C LYS A 142 15.04 0.12 -8.47
N GLY A 143 16.14 0.69 -7.97
CA GLY A 143 16.41 2.13 -8.10
C GLY A 143 15.51 3.02 -7.22
N VAL A 144 14.85 2.48 -6.19
CA VAL A 144 14.00 3.26 -5.27
C VAL A 144 14.73 4.48 -4.67
N MET A 145 16.04 4.39 -4.44
CA MET A 145 16.87 5.49 -3.93
C MET A 145 17.23 6.54 -4.98
N ASN A 146 17.10 6.22 -6.27
CA ASN A 146 17.38 7.17 -7.35
C ASN A 146 16.16 8.05 -7.69
N ARG A 147 15.00 7.77 -7.10
CA ARG A 147 13.80 8.59 -7.28
C ARG A 147 13.96 9.91 -6.53
N GLU A 148 13.46 10.97 -7.12
CA GLU A 148 13.37 12.27 -6.45
C GLU A 148 12.51 12.19 -5.18
N PRO A 149 12.79 13.05 -4.18
CA PRO A 149 11.93 13.18 -3.01
C PRO A 149 10.52 13.60 -3.43
N ARG A 150 9.51 13.01 -2.79
CA ARG A 150 8.12 13.37 -3.07
C ARG A 150 7.80 14.75 -2.49
N PRO A 151 6.99 15.54 -3.21
CA PRO A 151 6.44 16.78 -2.64
C PRO A 151 5.59 16.49 -1.39
N VAL A 152 5.69 17.33 -0.37
CA VAL A 152 5.00 17.17 0.93
C VAL A 152 3.48 17.03 0.76
N HIS A 153 2.88 17.73 -0.21
CA HIS A 153 1.44 17.72 -0.45
C HIS A 153 0.99 16.77 -1.56
N GLN A 154 1.87 15.84 -1.99
CA GLN A 154 1.48 14.87 -3.00
C GLN A 154 0.41 13.92 -2.48
N ARG A 155 -0.71 13.85 -3.19
CA ARG A 155 -1.79 12.91 -2.88
C ARG A 155 -1.29 11.48 -3.03
N LEU A 156 -1.77 10.58 -2.17
CA LEU A 156 -1.45 9.17 -2.23
C LEU A 156 -1.91 8.55 -3.57
N MET A 157 -3.09 8.94 -4.05
CA MET A 157 -3.69 8.50 -5.30
C MET A 157 -3.72 9.62 -6.33
N ASN A 158 -3.23 9.32 -7.53
CA ASN A 158 -3.29 10.20 -8.69
C ASN A 158 -4.61 9.97 -9.47
N ARG A 159 -4.94 10.89 -10.40
CA ARG A 159 -6.10 10.70 -11.28
C ARG A 159 -6.03 9.41 -12.08
N HIS A 160 -4.86 9.04 -12.55
CA HIS A 160 -4.63 7.79 -13.27
C HIS A 160 -4.95 6.57 -12.40
N ASP A 161 -4.52 6.57 -11.12
CA ASP A 161 -4.82 5.52 -10.16
C ASP A 161 -6.35 5.37 -9.97
N LEU A 162 -7.08 6.49 -9.84
CA LEU A 162 -8.53 6.49 -9.68
C LEU A 162 -9.27 5.94 -10.92
N ILE A 163 -8.84 6.32 -12.13
CA ILE A 163 -9.39 5.78 -13.36
C ILE A 163 -9.12 4.28 -13.47
N GLN A 164 -7.90 3.85 -13.15
CA GLN A 164 -7.55 2.44 -13.10
C GLN A 164 -8.45 1.66 -12.15
N MET A 165 -8.65 2.15 -10.93
CA MET A 165 -9.53 1.53 -9.94
C MET A 165 -10.97 1.43 -10.46
N GLY A 166 -11.48 2.47 -11.12
CA GLY A 166 -12.83 2.50 -11.67
C GLY A 166 -13.05 1.46 -12.77
N TYR A 167 -12.16 1.42 -13.78
CA TYR A 167 -12.33 0.45 -14.86
C TYR A 167 -12.10 -0.99 -14.42
N VAL A 168 -11.15 -1.24 -13.49
CA VAL A 168 -10.94 -2.58 -12.96
C VAL A 168 -12.15 -3.06 -12.18
N ALA A 169 -12.70 -2.22 -11.28
CA ALA A 169 -13.90 -2.56 -10.54
C ALA A 169 -15.10 -2.87 -11.48
N ALA A 170 -15.28 -2.03 -12.51
CA ALA A 170 -16.33 -2.23 -13.50
C ALA A 170 -16.14 -3.54 -14.28
N LEU A 171 -14.93 -3.82 -14.77
CA LEU A 171 -14.64 -5.06 -15.50
C LEU A 171 -14.86 -6.30 -14.63
N MET A 172 -14.38 -6.30 -13.39
CA MET A 172 -14.58 -7.41 -12.46
C MET A 172 -16.07 -7.66 -12.21
N ALA A 173 -16.85 -6.60 -11.98
CA ALA A 173 -18.30 -6.71 -11.77
C ALA A 173 -19.01 -7.23 -13.02
N ILE A 174 -18.66 -6.71 -14.22
CA ILE A 174 -19.25 -7.16 -15.49
C ILE A 174 -18.96 -8.65 -15.73
N PHE A 175 -17.70 -9.08 -15.58
CA PHE A 175 -17.37 -10.49 -15.79
C PHE A 175 -18.08 -11.41 -14.79
N ALA A 176 -18.22 -10.97 -13.53
CA ALA A 176 -18.92 -11.72 -12.50
C ALA A 176 -20.42 -11.86 -12.83
N LEU A 177 -21.08 -10.75 -13.21
CA LEU A 177 -22.51 -10.73 -13.56
C LEU A 177 -22.80 -11.50 -14.85
N VAL A 178 -22.02 -11.26 -15.91
CA VAL A 178 -22.17 -11.96 -17.20
C VAL A 178 -21.91 -13.47 -17.03
N GLY A 179 -20.91 -13.83 -16.26
CA GLY A 179 -20.63 -15.23 -15.95
C GLY A 179 -21.80 -15.89 -15.22
N TYR A 180 -22.34 -15.25 -14.20
CA TYR A 180 -23.51 -15.73 -13.46
C TYR A 180 -24.71 -15.94 -14.37
N ASP A 181 -25.07 -14.91 -15.14
CA ASP A 181 -26.21 -14.94 -16.06
C ASP A 181 -26.05 -16.03 -17.11
N TRP A 182 -24.85 -16.17 -17.67
CA TRP A 182 -24.56 -17.22 -18.64
C TRP A 182 -24.77 -18.64 -18.07
N PHE A 183 -24.34 -18.89 -16.82
CA PHE A 183 -24.53 -20.20 -16.17
C PHE A 183 -26.01 -20.46 -15.88
N ILE A 184 -26.77 -19.49 -15.44
CA ILE A 184 -28.24 -19.61 -15.26
C ILE A 184 -28.92 -19.97 -16.58
N HIS A 185 -28.58 -19.25 -17.67
CA HIS A 185 -29.16 -19.54 -18.99
C HIS A 185 -28.73 -20.89 -19.58
N ALA A 186 -27.56 -21.38 -19.19
CA ALA A 186 -27.07 -22.73 -19.54
C ALA A 186 -27.77 -23.86 -18.76
N GLY A 187 -28.72 -23.53 -17.86
CA GLY A 187 -29.47 -24.50 -17.07
C GLY A 187 -28.81 -24.93 -15.75
N ALA A 188 -27.80 -24.20 -15.30
CA ALA A 188 -27.23 -24.44 -13.99
C ALA A 188 -28.20 -23.98 -12.89
N ASP A 189 -28.17 -24.67 -11.75
CA ASP A 189 -28.90 -24.22 -10.56
C ASP A 189 -28.24 -22.97 -9.95
N THR A 190 -29.01 -22.23 -9.16
CA THR A 190 -28.56 -20.97 -8.55
C THR A 190 -27.30 -21.16 -7.70
N ILE A 191 -27.15 -22.30 -7.02
CA ILE A 191 -25.99 -22.57 -6.17
C ILE A 191 -24.73 -22.68 -7.01
N ASN A 192 -24.76 -23.41 -8.12
CA ASN A 192 -23.63 -23.56 -9.02
C ASN A 192 -23.29 -22.25 -9.73
N ALA A 193 -24.28 -21.49 -10.17
CA ALA A 193 -24.08 -20.17 -10.78
C ALA A 193 -23.41 -19.19 -9.79
N THR A 194 -23.87 -19.16 -8.54
CA THR A 194 -23.27 -18.35 -7.48
C THR A 194 -21.83 -18.77 -7.18
N THR A 195 -21.57 -20.08 -7.12
CA THR A 195 -20.21 -20.59 -6.92
C THR A 195 -19.27 -20.14 -8.04
N MET A 196 -19.74 -20.20 -9.30
CA MET A 196 -18.95 -19.75 -10.45
C MET A 196 -18.72 -18.22 -10.41
N MET A 197 -19.68 -17.44 -9.93
CA MET A 197 -19.49 -16.00 -9.70
C MET A 197 -18.41 -15.73 -8.66
N VAL A 198 -18.46 -16.40 -7.51
CA VAL A 198 -17.45 -16.31 -6.46
C VAL A 198 -16.07 -16.65 -7.02
N ASN A 199 -15.95 -17.76 -7.75
CA ASN A 199 -14.70 -18.17 -8.39
C ASN A 199 -14.21 -17.10 -9.38
N THR A 200 -15.08 -16.53 -10.19
CA THR A 200 -14.74 -15.46 -11.14
C THR A 200 -14.16 -14.26 -10.42
N ILE A 201 -14.75 -13.82 -9.30
CA ILE A 201 -14.25 -12.71 -8.49
C ILE A 201 -12.88 -13.05 -7.93
N VAL A 202 -12.71 -14.24 -7.35
CA VAL A 202 -11.43 -14.66 -6.74
C VAL A 202 -10.32 -14.75 -7.78
N PHE A 203 -10.55 -15.38 -8.93
CA PHE A 203 -9.57 -15.43 -10.01
C PHE A 203 -9.24 -14.04 -10.55
N SER A 204 -10.23 -13.16 -10.70
CA SER A 204 -10.01 -11.77 -11.11
C SER A 204 -9.13 -11.02 -10.11
N LYS A 205 -9.31 -11.22 -8.80
CA LYS A 205 -8.41 -10.68 -7.75
C LYS A 205 -6.99 -11.20 -7.90
N ILE A 206 -6.78 -12.48 -8.16
CA ILE A 206 -5.46 -13.08 -8.38
C ILE A 206 -4.78 -12.46 -9.60
N PHE A 207 -5.47 -12.35 -10.74
CA PHE A 207 -4.91 -11.72 -11.94
C PHE A 207 -4.58 -10.24 -11.71
N TYR A 208 -5.45 -9.54 -11.01
CA TYR A 208 -5.23 -8.12 -10.71
C TYR A 208 -4.05 -7.93 -9.75
N PHE A 209 -3.85 -8.82 -8.78
CA PHE A 209 -2.66 -8.84 -7.92
C PHE A 209 -1.36 -8.88 -8.74
N PHE A 210 -1.29 -9.76 -9.74
CA PHE A 210 -0.12 -9.82 -10.61
C PHE A 210 0.08 -8.54 -11.42
N SER A 211 -1.01 -7.94 -11.89
CA SER A 211 -0.97 -6.69 -12.67
C SER A 211 -0.43 -5.50 -11.89
N ILE A 212 -0.81 -5.37 -10.61
CA ILE A 212 -0.35 -4.24 -9.75
C ILE A 212 1.10 -4.43 -9.30
N ARG A 213 1.55 -5.67 -9.17
CA ARG A 213 2.86 -5.99 -8.65
C ARG A 213 4.00 -5.59 -9.58
N THR A 214 3.77 -5.60 -10.87
CA THR A 214 4.77 -5.28 -11.90
C THR A 214 4.59 -3.85 -12.37
N ASP A 215 5.59 -2.98 -12.12
CA ASP A 215 5.63 -1.60 -12.65
C ASP A 215 5.76 -1.60 -14.20
N ASP A 216 6.18 -2.71 -14.80
CA ASP A 216 6.28 -2.93 -16.25
C ASP A 216 5.23 -3.95 -16.70
N PHE A 217 4.30 -3.53 -17.56
CA PHE A 217 3.36 -4.38 -18.26
C PHE A 217 4.09 -5.37 -19.20
N GLY A 218 4.53 -6.49 -18.65
CA GLY A 218 5.17 -7.57 -19.42
C GLY A 218 4.87 -8.92 -18.81
N VAL A 219 4.09 -9.73 -19.51
CA VAL A 219 3.79 -11.16 -19.17
C VAL A 219 5.08 -12.01 -19.01
N HIS A 220 6.22 -11.49 -19.45
CA HIS A 220 7.53 -12.18 -19.42
C HIS A 220 8.20 -12.28 -18.04
N ARG A 221 7.63 -11.73 -16.96
CA ARG A 221 8.24 -11.75 -15.62
C ARG A 221 7.55 -12.65 -14.58
N LEU A 222 6.88 -13.70 -15.02
CA LEU A 222 6.46 -14.78 -14.10
C LEU A 222 7.64 -15.35 -13.28
N ASN A 223 8.86 -15.26 -13.81
CA ASN A 223 10.09 -15.68 -13.10
C ASN A 223 10.52 -14.75 -11.96
N SER A 224 9.95 -13.56 -11.81
CA SER A 224 10.25 -12.65 -10.70
C SER A 224 9.26 -12.76 -9.53
N ILE A 225 8.34 -13.71 -9.59
CA ILE A 225 7.38 -13.97 -8.53
C ILE A 225 8.18 -14.51 -7.35
N THR A 226 8.18 -13.78 -6.23
CA THR A 226 8.80 -14.26 -5.00
C THR A 226 8.10 -15.55 -4.56
N ALA A 227 8.84 -16.50 -3.97
CA ALA A 227 8.28 -17.73 -3.44
C ALA A 227 7.08 -17.48 -2.52
N LYS A 228 7.13 -16.39 -1.74
CA LYS A 228 6.04 -15.95 -0.85
C LYS A 228 4.74 -15.57 -1.60
N ALA A 229 4.84 -15.01 -2.80
CA ALA A 229 3.63 -14.70 -3.57
C ALA A 229 2.97 -15.97 -4.13
N TRP A 230 3.75 -16.98 -4.49
CA TRP A 230 3.21 -18.29 -4.86
C TRP A 230 2.56 -19.00 -3.67
N GLU A 231 3.17 -18.98 -2.49
CA GLU A 231 2.59 -19.51 -1.25
C GLU A 231 1.21 -18.88 -0.97
N VAL A 232 1.11 -17.55 -1.11
CA VAL A 232 -0.13 -16.81 -0.90
C VAL A 232 -1.22 -17.23 -1.90
N ILE A 233 -0.88 -17.38 -3.17
CA ILE A 233 -1.84 -17.81 -4.20
C ILE A 233 -2.29 -19.25 -3.98
N LEU A 234 -1.36 -20.15 -3.64
CA LEU A 234 -1.70 -21.52 -3.32
C LEU A 234 -2.59 -21.63 -2.09
N LEU A 235 -2.32 -20.81 -1.07
CA LEU A 235 -3.20 -20.68 0.10
C LEU A 235 -4.59 -20.19 -0.31
N MET A 236 -4.68 -19.14 -1.13
CA MET A 236 -5.96 -18.61 -1.59
C MET A 236 -6.77 -19.64 -2.39
N ILE A 237 -6.13 -20.37 -3.29
CA ILE A 237 -6.77 -21.46 -4.06
C ILE A 237 -7.16 -22.62 -3.14
N GLY A 238 -6.35 -22.93 -2.15
CA GLY A 238 -6.62 -24.01 -1.20
C GLY A 238 -7.76 -23.73 -0.22
N PHE A 239 -8.05 -22.46 0.03
CA PHE A 239 -9.19 -22.02 0.86
C PHE A 239 -10.49 -21.85 0.05
N GLN A 240 -10.43 -21.88 -1.29
CA GLN A 240 -11.55 -21.80 -2.20
C GLN A 240 -12.16 -23.16 -2.47
#